data_9f544b2307b6f36df65a1e0267f899b4
#
_entry.id   9f544b2307b6f36df65a1e0267f899b4
#
_cell.length_a   1.000
_cell.length_b   1.000
_cell.length_c   1.000
_cell.angle_alpha   90.00
_cell.angle_beta   90.00
_cell.angle_gamma   90.00
#
_symmetry.space_group_name_H-M   'P 1'
#
loop_
_entity.id
_entity.type
_entity.pdbx_description
1 polymer ?
#
loop_
_entity_poly.entity_id
_entity_poly.type
_entity_poly.pdbx_seq_one_letter_code
_entity_poly.pdbx_strand_id
1 'polypeptide(L)'
;VRIMPGAPVPAGFDAAVKVEDGEVEAGDGGAVLVCRVPAPRGANVRWRGEDVKLGRHLVVAPRVITPGVLTVAAGQGIGELDVLARPVLRFVATGDELVDDPAQPLRPGQIRNTSLPFLLAEAERLGLSAIREGLMADREDEAVERVGGWLAARAGRRLDDDREPAAPEIVVSTGAVSVGDKDFVPAPLRRCGFEIVAHRLAVRPGKPVLVARHATTATFWVGLPGNVLSTAAGFRFFVLPLVRSLLGLPSWPTRRKARLAGDFSKPAGLRFFARGALRSADDGTLEFRPEDRQASGMSSALALSDAYGMLHEEPARFPAGTAIDVIGDD
;
A
#
# COMPACT_ATOMS: atom_id res chain seq x y z
N VAL A 1 18.87 -47.75 18.21
CA VAL A 1 19.00 -46.46 18.91
C VAL A 1 17.71 -45.71 18.76
N ARG A 2 17.15 -45.22 19.88
CA ARG A 2 15.98 -44.33 19.85
C ARG A 2 16.44 -42.88 19.71
N ILE A 3 15.86 -42.16 18.78
CA ILE A 3 16.13 -40.74 18.56
C ILE A 3 14.81 -39.94 18.56
N MET A 4 14.88 -38.66 18.87
CA MET A 4 13.75 -37.76 18.77
C MET A 4 13.65 -37.16 17.37
N PRO A 5 12.46 -36.79 16.91
CA PRO A 5 12.30 -36.02 15.65
C PRO A 5 13.22 -34.77 15.63
N GLY A 6 13.96 -34.59 14.55
CA GLY A 6 14.93 -33.50 14.39
C GLY A 6 16.33 -33.78 14.96
N ALA A 7 16.54 -34.87 15.69
CA ALA A 7 17.87 -35.25 16.16
C ALA A 7 18.77 -35.73 14.98
N PRO A 8 20.09 -35.52 15.06
CA PRO A 8 21.01 -36.09 14.09
C PRO A 8 20.93 -37.63 14.05
N VAL A 9 20.90 -38.21 12.87
CA VAL A 9 20.98 -39.67 12.72
C VAL A 9 22.41 -40.11 13.11
N PRO A 10 22.60 -41.04 14.06
CA PRO A 10 23.91 -41.45 14.51
C PRO A 10 24.69 -42.13 13.39
N ALA A 11 26.01 -42.08 13.49
CA ALA A 11 26.92 -42.75 12.49
C ALA A 11 26.61 -44.27 12.46
N GLY A 12 26.59 -44.82 11.25
CA GLY A 12 26.25 -46.23 11.02
C GLY A 12 24.79 -46.52 10.77
N PHE A 13 23.92 -45.50 10.88
CA PHE A 13 22.49 -45.61 10.54
C PHE A 13 22.19 -44.74 9.32
N ASP A 14 21.31 -45.20 8.45
CA ASP A 14 20.91 -44.51 7.22
C ASP A 14 19.39 -44.40 7.02
N ALA A 15 18.61 -44.81 8.01
CA ALA A 15 17.17 -44.69 8.01
C ALA A 15 16.63 -44.55 9.46
N ALA A 16 15.45 -43.95 9.62
CA ALA A 16 14.69 -43.94 10.89
C ALA A 16 13.33 -44.56 10.66
N VAL A 17 12.90 -45.41 11.61
CA VAL A 17 11.56 -46.00 11.63
C VAL A 17 10.71 -45.20 12.60
N LYS A 18 9.49 -44.85 12.19
CA LYS A 18 8.53 -44.17 13.06
C LYS A 18 8.08 -45.12 14.17
N VAL A 19 7.76 -44.59 15.34
CA VAL A 19 7.34 -45.38 16.48
C VAL A 19 6.07 -46.20 16.20
N GLU A 20 5.22 -45.69 15.30
CA GLU A 20 3.98 -46.35 14.87
C GLU A 20 4.23 -47.58 13.97
N ASP A 21 5.40 -47.61 13.32
CA ASP A 21 5.80 -48.65 12.34
C ASP A 21 6.73 -49.71 12.94
N GLY A 22 7.00 -49.65 14.26
CA GLY A 22 7.91 -50.55 14.93
C GLY A 22 7.48 -50.95 16.36
N GLU A 23 7.84 -52.14 16.81
CA GLU A 23 7.68 -52.61 18.15
C GLU A 23 9.04 -53.00 18.74
N VAL A 24 9.22 -52.73 20.05
CA VAL A 24 10.43 -53.11 20.74
C VAL A 24 10.12 -54.39 21.52
N GLU A 25 10.78 -55.49 21.17
CA GLU A 25 10.66 -56.77 21.82
C GLU A 25 11.89 -57.08 22.65
N ALA A 26 11.74 -57.91 23.69
CA ALA A 26 12.87 -58.45 24.46
C ALA A 26 13.50 -59.63 23.65
N GLY A 27 14.81 -59.53 23.39
CA GLY A 27 15.56 -60.58 22.73
C GLY A 27 16.70 -61.12 23.65
N ASP A 28 17.28 -62.27 23.36
CA ASP A 28 18.33 -62.93 24.14
C ASP A 28 19.62 -62.11 24.35
N GLY A 29 19.80 -61.02 23.57
CA GLY A 29 20.94 -60.07 23.65
C GLY A 29 20.58 -58.64 23.95
N GLY A 30 19.31 -58.33 24.34
CA GLY A 30 18.81 -56.98 24.56
C GLY A 30 17.52 -56.68 23.80
N ALA A 31 17.12 -55.42 23.77
CA ALA A 31 15.93 -54.98 23.05
C ALA A 31 16.11 -55.02 21.53
N VAL A 32 15.18 -55.65 20.83
CA VAL A 32 15.15 -55.76 19.37
C VAL A 32 14.02 -54.91 18.81
N LEU A 33 14.29 -54.10 17.81
CA LEU A 33 13.26 -53.37 17.08
C LEU A 33 12.70 -54.23 15.95
N VAL A 34 11.45 -54.61 16.03
CA VAL A 34 10.70 -55.32 14.99
C VAL A 34 10.01 -54.27 14.11
N CYS A 35 10.39 -54.09 12.86
CA CYS A 35 9.78 -53.16 11.92
C CYS A 35 8.59 -53.82 11.22
N ARG A 36 7.41 -53.25 11.32
CA ARG A 36 6.20 -53.70 10.65
C ARG A 36 6.20 -53.37 9.15
N VAL A 37 6.95 -52.31 8.79
CA VAL A 37 7.10 -51.85 7.40
C VAL A 37 8.58 -51.76 7.05
N PRO A 38 9.02 -52.21 5.83
CA PRO A 38 10.40 -52.04 5.40
C PRO A 38 10.83 -50.57 5.43
N ALA A 39 11.96 -50.28 6.05
CA ALA A 39 12.53 -48.95 6.07
C ALA A 39 13.66 -48.86 4.98
N PRO A 40 13.37 -48.37 3.79
CA PRO A 40 14.41 -48.19 2.76
C PRO A 40 15.43 -47.15 3.22
N ARG A 41 16.63 -47.24 2.64
CA ARG A 41 17.69 -46.27 2.91
C ARG A 41 17.20 -44.84 2.72
N GLY A 42 17.45 -43.97 3.69
CA GLY A 42 17.01 -42.59 3.70
C GLY A 42 15.57 -42.38 4.22
N ALA A 43 14.87 -43.47 4.63
CA ALA A 43 13.52 -43.30 5.19
C ALA A 43 13.53 -42.40 6.43
N ASN A 44 12.69 -41.37 6.42
CA ASN A 44 12.53 -40.38 7.49
C ASN A 44 13.83 -39.64 7.87
N VAL A 45 14.81 -39.60 6.97
CA VAL A 45 16.07 -38.84 7.12
C VAL A 45 15.98 -37.59 6.22
N ARG A 46 16.18 -36.42 6.82
CA ARG A 46 16.31 -35.17 6.06
C ARG A 46 17.77 -34.97 5.67
N TRP A 47 18.03 -34.95 4.36
CA TRP A 47 19.36 -34.76 3.85
C TRP A 47 19.76 -33.30 3.79
N ARG A 48 21.06 -33.01 3.96
CA ARG A 48 21.61 -31.67 3.78
C ARG A 48 21.33 -31.16 2.36
N GLY A 49 20.70 -29.99 2.26
CA GLY A 49 20.35 -29.39 0.99
C GLY A 49 19.09 -29.95 0.34
N GLU A 50 18.32 -30.80 1.03
CA GLU A 50 17.04 -31.32 0.55
C GLU A 50 16.03 -30.20 0.32
N ASP A 51 15.87 -29.31 1.28
CA ASP A 51 14.99 -28.15 1.19
C ASP A 51 15.66 -26.99 0.44
N VAL A 52 16.84 -26.56 0.88
CA VAL A 52 17.58 -25.44 0.32
C VAL A 52 18.97 -25.88 -0.09
N LYS A 53 19.23 -25.92 -1.40
CA LYS A 53 20.56 -26.23 -1.94
C LYS A 53 21.49 -25.01 -1.85
N LEU A 54 22.76 -25.26 -1.60
CA LEU A 54 23.79 -24.21 -1.62
C LEU A 54 23.79 -23.47 -2.96
N GLY A 55 23.79 -22.12 -2.88
CA GLY A 55 23.81 -21.24 -4.05
C GLY A 55 22.43 -21.01 -4.70
N ARG A 56 21.35 -21.59 -4.14
CA ARG A 56 20.00 -21.33 -4.66
C ARG A 56 19.51 -19.95 -4.24
N HIS A 57 19.10 -19.12 -5.20
CA HIS A 57 18.38 -17.90 -4.93
C HIS A 57 16.95 -18.23 -4.46
N LEU A 58 16.61 -17.90 -3.23
CA LEU A 58 15.30 -18.19 -2.63
C LEU A 58 14.34 -17.02 -2.76
N VAL A 59 14.87 -15.82 -2.65
CA VAL A 59 14.14 -14.56 -2.75
C VAL A 59 14.88 -13.64 -3.67
N VAL A 60 14.20 -13.06 -4.65
CA VAL A 60 14.76 -12.09 -5.59
C VAL A 60 14.12 -10.73 -5.30
N ALA A 61 14.94 -9.71 -5.07
CA ALA A 61 14.49 -8.32 -4.91
C ALA A 61 14.01 -7.74 -6.26
N PRO A 62 13.06 -6.77 -6.25
CA PRO A 62 12.34 -6.26 -5.08
C PRO A 62 11.19 -7.19 -4.66
N ARG A 63 11.03 -7.42 -3.37
CA ARG A 63 9.95 -8.25 -2.84
C ARG A 63 9.54 -7.80 -1.43
N VAL A 64 8.26 -7.92 -1.12
CA VAL A 64 7.78 -7.73 0.26
C VAL A 64 8.32 -8.84 1.14
N ILE A 65 8.90 -8.48 2.29
CA ILE A 65 9.33 -9.44 3.31
C ILE A 65 8.09 -9.95 4.03
N THR A 66 7.68 -11.15 3.67
CA THR A 66 6.56 -11.87 4.28
C THR A 66 7.06 -12.74 5.45
N PRO A 67 6.16 -13.25 6.32
CA PRO A 67 6.55 -14.23 7.34
C PRO A 67 7.31 -15.45 6.75
N GLY A 68 6.93 -15.91 5.55
CA GLY A 68 7.66 -16.99 4.85
C GLY A 68 9.10 -16.62 4.48
N VAL A 69 9.35 -15.39 4.04
CA VAL A 69 10.71 -14.88 3.76
C VAL A 69 11.54 -14.86 5.04
N LEU A 70 10.96 -14.35 6.15
CA LEU A 70 11.65 -14.34 7.45
C LEU A 70 11.97 -15.75 7.95
N THR A 71 11.04 -16.70 7.80
CA THR A 71 11.24 -18.10 8.17
C THR A 71 12.43 -18.71 7.42
N VAL A 72 12.50 -18.48 6.11
CA VAL A 72 13.61 -18.99 5.29
C VAL A 72 14.92 -18.32 5.68
N ALA A 73 14.94 -16.99 5.85
CA ALA A 73 16.13 -16.26 6.26
C ALA A 73 16.66 -16.76 7.60
N ALA A 74 15.78 -16.85 8.61
CA ALA A 74 16.14 -17.36 9.94
C ALA A 74 16.66 -18.81 9.89
N GLY A 75 16.03 -19.68 9.10
CA GLY A 75 16.44 -21.07 8.91
C GLY A 75 17.83 -21.22 8.23
N GLN A 76 18.29 -20.19 7.53
CA GLN A 76 19.63 -20.12 6.94
C GLN A 76 20.63 -19.32 7.80
N GLY A 77 20.24 -18.86 8.99
CA GLY A 77 21.10 -18.08 9.88
C GLY A 77 21.30 -16.61 9.42
N ILE A 78 20.43 -16.09 8.53
CA ILE A 78 20.48 -14.71 8.05
C ILE A 78 19.72 -13.84 9.05
N GLY A 79 20.43 -13.01 9.82
CA GLY A 79 19.87 -12.11 10.84
C GLY A 79 19.49 -10.73 10.33
N GLU A 80 20.07 -10.30 9.20
CA GLU A 80 19.87 -8.96 8.65
C GLU A 80 19.56 -9.04 7.15
N LEU A 81 18.68 -8.16 6.69
CA LEU A 81 18.30 -8.05 5.27
C LEU A 81 18.33 -6.58 4.86
N ASP A 82 18.97 -6.28 3.74
CA ASP A 82 18.91 -4.96 3.12
C ASP A 82 17.51 -4.71 2.58
N VAL A 83 16.92 -3.57 2.95
CA VAL A 83 15.57 -3.18 2.56
C VAL A 83 15.53 -1.76 1.99
N LEU A 84 14.56 -1.48 1.14
CA LEU A 84 14.29 -0.12 0.70
C LEU A 84 13.65 0.68 1.84
N ALA A 85 14.16 1.89 2.07
CA ALA A 85 13.57 2.81 3.05
C ALA A 85 12.12 3.15 2.65
N ARG A 86 11.19 3.06 3.61
CA ARG A 86 9.79 3.44 3.37
C ARG A 86 9.70 4.95 3.19
N PRO A 87 8.94 5.45 2.19
CA PRO A 87 8.73 6.88 2.05
C PRO A 87 7.98 7.45 3.26
N VAL A 88 8.31 8.68 3.61
CA VAL A 88 7.59 9.46 4.62
C VAL A 88 6.49 10.26 3.92
N LEU A 89 5.28 10.20 4.43
CA LEU A 89 4.15 10.99 3.95
C LEU A 89 4.02 12.27 4.79
N ARG A 90 3.93 13.43 4.14
CA ARG A 90 3.70 14.72 4.79
C ARG A 90 2.35 15.25 4.33
N PHE A 91 1.41 15.45 5.24
CA PHE A 91 0.05 15.87 4.93
C PHE A 91 -0.21 17.32 5.33
N VAL A 92 -0.70 18.10 4.39
CA VAL A 92 -1.10 19.50 4.59
C VAL A 92 -2.45 19.74 3.91
N ALA A 93 -3.36 20.45 4.58
CA ALA A 93 -4.61 20.90 3.97
C ALA A 93 -4.59 22.41 3.76
N THR A 94 -5.13 22.87 2.63
CA THR A 94 -5.28 24.29 2.31
C THR A 94 -6.76 24.68 2.27
N GLY A 95 -7.06 25.85 2.72
CA GLY A 95 -8.41 26.43 2.74
C GLY A 95 -8.66 27.23 4.01
N ASP A 96 -8.91 28.52 3.87
CA ASP A 96 -9.22 29.42 5.00
C ASP A 96 -10.57 29.08 5.65
N GLU A 97 -11.45 28.33 4.96
CA GLU A 97 -12.71 27.81 5.46
C GLU A 97 -12.55 26.60 6.39
N LEU A 98 -11.37 25.97 6.43
CA LEU A 98 -11.17 24.72 7.15
C LEU A 98 -10.99 24.95 8.66
N VAL A 99 -11.65 24.12 9.45
CA VAL A 99 -11.49 24.03 10.90
C VAL A 99 -11.03 22.63 11.26
N ASP A 100 -9.88 22.55 11.92
CA ASP A 100 -9.17 21.30 12.21
C ASP A 100 -9.51 20.76 13.61
N ASP A 101 -9.82 21.64 14.56
CA ASP A 101 -10.23 21.27 15.91
C ASP A 101 -11.71 20.83 15.93
N PRO A 102 -12.02 19.56 16.24
CA PRO A 102 -13.40 19.08 16.31
C PRO A 102 -14.24 19.75 17.39
N ALA A 103 -13.63 20.29 18.44
CA ALA A 103 -14.34 20.96 19.54
C ALA A 103 -14.68 22.41 19.23
N GLN A 104 -14.00 23.05 18.27
CA GLN A 104 -14.25 24.44 17.90
C GLN A 104 -15.60 24.58 17.18
N PRO A 105 -16.54 25.44 17.62
CA PRO A 105 -17.77 25.73 16.88
C PRO A 105 -17.49 26.29 15.48
N LEU A 106 -18.23 25.87 14.47
CA LEU A 106 -18.13 26.42 13.12
C LEU A 106 -18.80 27.77 13.02
N ARG A 107 -18.12 28.72 12.37
CA ARG A 107 -18.73 30.00 11.95
C ARG A 107 -19.37 29.83 10.55
N PRO A 108 -20.26 30.72 10.13
CA PRO A 108 -20.78 30.73 8.76
C PRO A 108 -19.63 30.72 7.74
N GLY A 109 -19.72 29.84 6.76
CA GLY A 109 -18.69 29.64 5.74
C GLY A 109 -17.52 28.69 6.11
N GLN A 110 -17.45 28.24 7.36
CA GLN A 110 -16.45 27.26 7.79
C GLN A 110 -16.97 25.82 7.68
N ILE A 111 -16.03 24.89 7.41
CA ILE A 111 -16.30 23.46 7.34
C ILE A 111 -15.22 22.67 8.11
N ARG A 112 -15.54 21.45 8.53
CA ARG A 112 -14.57 20.55 9.15
C ARG A 112 -13.55 20.03 8.15
N ASN A 113 -12.29 20.00 8.57
CA ASN A 113 -11.26 19.28 7.82
C ASN A 113 -11.49 17.77 7.96
N THR A 114 -11.93 17.13 6.89
CA THR A 114 -12.15 15.67 6.82
C THR A 114 -11.03 14.95 6.09
N SER A 115 -10.23 15.67 5.32
CA SER A 115 -9.17 15.08 4.48
C SER A 115 -7.95 14.65 5.29
N LEU A 116 -7.47 15.48 6.23
CA LEU A 116 -6.31 15.12 7.05
C LEU A 116 -6.55 13.88 7.94
N PRO A 117 -7.67 13.77 8.69
CA PRO A 117 -7.97 12.55 9.44
C PRO A 117 -8.01 11.30 8.56
N PHE A 118 -8.61 11.39 7.37
CA PHE A 118 -8.63 10.29 6.40
C PHE A 118 -7.22 9.89 5.95
N LEU A 119 -6.40 10.85 5.54
CA LEU A 119 -5.04 10.59 5.04
C LEU A 119 -4.12 10.00 6.12
N LEU A 120 -4.23 10.48 7.36
CA LEU A 120 -3.47 9.95 8.50
C LEU A 120 -3.87 8.50 8.80
N ALA A 121 -5.17 8.21 8.83
CA ALA A 121 -5.67 6.85 9.05
C ALA A 121 -5.22 5.88 7.92
N GLU A 122 -5.23 6.32 6.66
CA GLU A 122 -4.72 5.51 5.54
C GLU A 122 -3.22 5.25 5.65
N ALA A 123 -2.42 6.25 6.05
CA ALA A 123 -0.99 6.05 6.25
C ALA A 123 -0.71 5.04 7.37
N GLU A 124 -1.42 5.16 8.49
CA GLU A 124 -1.32 4.24 9.63
C GLU A 124 -1.71 2.80 9.22
N ARG A 125 -2.83 2.64 8.51
CA ARG A 125 -3.29 1.34 8.00
C ARG A 125 -2.25 0.67 7.10
N LEU A 126 -1.49 1.45 6.33
CA LEU A 126 -0.43 0.98 5.43
C LEU A 126 0.93 0.83 6.13
N GLY A 127 1.04 1.13 7.41
CA GLY A 127 2.29 1.11 8.17
C GLY A 127 3.33 2.11 7.65
N LEU A 128 2.89 3.27 7.13
CA LEU A 128 3.73 4.34 6.62
C LEU A 128 3.89 5.45 7.67
N SER A 129 5.09 5.99 7.79
CA SER A 129 5.32 7.17 8.63
C SER A 129 4.63 8.39 8.04
N ALA A 130 3.87 9.12 8.86
CA ALA A 130 3.17 10.31 8.46
C ALA A 130 3.50 11.51 9.35
N ILE A 131 3.67 12.68 8.72
CA ILE A 131 3.84 13.98 9.37
C ILE A 131 2.60 14.82 9.09
N ARG A 132 1.90 15.25 10.15
CA ARG A 132 0.77 16.15 10.04
C ARG A 132 1.25 17.59 10.11
N GLU A 133 1.17 18.31 9.00
CA GLU A 133 1.52 19.74 8.93
C GLU A 133 0.36 20.67 9.31
N GLY A 134 -0.86 20.13 9.38
CA GLY A 134 -2.05 20.91 9.68
C GLY A 134 -2.55 21.73 8.50
N LEU A 135 -3.06 22.93 8.80
CA LEU A 135 -3.59 23.85 7.79
C LEU A 135 -2.50 24.77 7.25
N MET A 136 -2.59 25.11 5.98
CA MET A 136 -1.81 26.12 5.30
C MET A 136 -2.79 27.14 4.68
N ALA A 137 -2.56 28.42 4.92
CA ALA A 137 -3.41 29.46 4.36
C ALA A 137 -3.32 29.53 2.83
N ASP A 138 -4.37 30.04 2.19
CA ASP A 138 -4.47 30.22 0.73
C ASP A 138 -3.63 31.43 0.27
N ARG A 139 -2.34 31.45 0.64
CA ARG A 139 -1.38 32.52 0.30
C ARG A 139 -0.10 31.95 -0.28
N GLU A 140 0.27 32.48 -1.45
CA GLU A 140 1.43 31.98 -2.21
C GLU A 140 2.75 32.12 -1.44
N ASP A 141 3.00 33.29 -0.82
CA ASP A 141 4.28 33.55 -0.13
C ASP A 141 4.43 32.66 1.12
N GLU A 142 3.36 32.44 1.88
CA GLU A 142 3.37 31.50 3.01
C GLU A 142 3.64 30.07 2.55
N ALA A 143 3.05 29.67 1.43
CA ALA A 143 3.30 28.36 0.84
C ALA A 143 4.77 28.21 0.40
N VAL A 144 5.36 29.24 -0.22
CA VAL A 144 6.78 29.24 -0.64
C VAL A 144 7.69 29.13 0.58
N GLU A 145 7.46 29.93 1.63
CA GLU A 145 8.24 29.90 2.86
C GLU A 145 8.19 28.53 3.52
N ARG A 146 7.00 27.99 3.66
CA ARG A 146 6.76 26.70 4.32
C ARG A 146 7.37 25.51 3.56
N VAL A 147 7.16 25.46 2.26
CA VAL A 147 7.75 24.42 1.39
C VAL A 147 9.28 24.56 1.36
N GLY A 148 9.80 25.78 1.25
CA GLY A 148 11.24 26.05 1.33
C GLY A 148 11.85 25.58 2.65
N GLY A 149 11.17 25.83 3.78
CA GLY A 149 11.58 25.35 5.10
C GLY A 149 11.65 23.82 5.20
N TRP A 150 10.66 23.10 4.64
CA TRP A 150 10.69 21.64 4.60
C TRP A 150 11.84 21.09 3.75
N LEU A 151 12.10 21.69 2.60
CA LEU A 151 13.21 21.29 1.73
C LEU A 151 14.57 21.56 2.38
N ALA A 152 14.74 22.71 3.05
CA ALA A 152 15.96 23.05 3.78
C ALA A 152 16.22 22.09 4.95
N ALA A 153 15.19 21.80 5.75
CA ALA A 153 15.28 20.82 6.85
C ALA A 153 15.65 19.42 6.33
N ARG A 154 15.16 19.05 5.15
CA ARG A 154 15.50 17.78 4.51
C ARG A 154 16.95 17.77 4.01
N ALA A 155 17.41 18.85 3.40
CA ALA A 155 18.79 18.98 2.92
C ALA A 155 19.79 18.92 4.09
N GLY A 156 19.46 19.55 5.23
CA GLY A 156 20.28 19.51 6.45
C GLY A 156 20.47 18.11 7.04
N ARG A 157 19.45 17.26 6.97
CA ARG A 157 19.55 15.85 7.45
C ARG A 157 20.55 14.99 6.67
N ARG A 158 20.90 15.38 5.46
CA ARG A 158 21.86 14.66 4.60
C ARG A 158 23.32 14.85 5.03
N LEU A 159 23.62 15.84 5.86
CA LEU A 159 24.99 16.21 6.24
C LEU A 159 25.49 15.47 7.49
N ASP A 160 24.60 14.86 8.27
CA ASP A 160 24.95 14.27 9.57
C ASP A 160 25.13 12.75 9.56
N ASP A 161 24.69 12.03 8.51
CA ASP A 161 24.85 10.58 8.43
C ASP A 161 25.08 10.11 6.97
N ASP A 162 26.32 9.92 6.60
CA ASP A 162 26.75 9.40 5.29
C ASP A 162 26.36 7.92 5.05
N ARG A 163 25.73 7.26 6.02
CA ARG A 163 25.51 5.82 6.00
C ARG A 163 24.15 5.41 5.43
N GLU A 164 23.14 6.29 5.48
CA GLU A 164 21.83 5.99 4.92
C GLU A 164 21.30 7.16 4.08
N PRO A 165 20.93 6.92 2.80
CA PRO A 165 20.25 7.92 2.00
C PRO A 165 18.92 8.26 2.67
N ALA A 166 18.61 9.56 2.81
CA ALA A 166 17.34 9.99 3.39
C ALA A 166 16.15 9.34 2.67
N ALA A 167 15.24 8.75 3.43
CA ALA A 167 14.04 8.12 2.89
C ALA A 167 13.30 9.08 1.93
N PRO A 168 12.73 8.59 0.82
CA PRO A 168 11.91 9.43 -0.06
C PRO A 168 10.77 10.10 0.72
N GLU A 169 10.39 11.32 0.35
CA GLU A 169 9.29 12.05 0.99
C GLU A 169 8.22 12.38 -0.04
N ILE A 170 6.97 12.15 0.33
CA ILE A 170 5.81 12.51 -0.48
C ILE A 170 4.98 13.52 0.30
N VAL A 171 4.96 14.76 -0.16
CA VAL A 171 4.05 15.78 0.35
C VAL A 171 2.71 15.60 -0.34
N VAL A 172 1.66 15.43 0.43
CA VAL A 172 0.28 15.34 -0.06
C VAL A 172 -0.47 16.56 0.45
N SER A 173 -0.82 17.47 -0.46
CA SER A 173 -1.67 18.61 -0.14
C SER A 173 -3.11 18.35 -0.55
N THR A 174 -4.08 18.92 0.18
CA THR A 174 -5.49 18.90 -0.20
C THR A 174 -6.02 20.31 -0.32
N GLY A 175 -6.73 20.61 -1.44
CA GLY A 175 -7.18 21.96 -1.79
C GLY A 175 -6.24 22.71 -2.70
N ALA A 176 -6.65 23.89 -3.17
CA ALA A 176 -5.90 24.85 -3.97
C ALA A 176 -5.18 24.30 -5.25
N VAL A 177 -5.73 23.24 -5.87
CA VAL A 177 -5.20 22.62 -7.11
C VAL A 177 -6.17 22.63 -8.29
N SER A 178 -7.34 23.28 -8.17
CA SER A 178 -8.38 23.35 -9.22
C SER A 178 -8.16 24.50 -10.24
N VAL A 179 -9.16 25.24 -10.67
CA VAL A 179 -9.11 26.27 -11.73
C VAL A 179 -9.61 27.64 -11.28
N GLY A 180 -9.71 27.89 -9.99
CA GLY A 180 -10.17 29.17 -9.45
C GLY A 180 -9.02 30.16 -9.18
N ASP A 181 -9.34 31.39 -8.90
CA ASP A 181 -8.36 32.42 -8.49
C ASP A 181 -7.60 32.06 -7.20
N LYS A 182 -8.07 31.04 -6.49
CA LYS A 182 -7.45 30.48 -5.26
C LYS A 182 -6.57 29.24 -5.51
N ASP A 183 -6.35 28.85 -6.76
CA ASP A 183 -5.55 27.67 -7.10
C ASP A 183 -4.07 28.02 -7.23
N PHE A 184 -3.46 28.31 -6.12
CA PHE A 184 -2.11 28.86 -6.06
C PHE A 184 -0.99 27.81 -5.98
N VAL A 185 -1.26 26.54 -5.63
CA VAL A 185 -0.21 25.51 -5.36
C VAL A 185 0.82 25.32 -6.48
N PRO A 186 0.47 25.36 -7.77
CA PRO A 186 1.48 25.17 -8.84
C PRO A 186 2.57 26.24 -8.90
N ALA A 187 2.28 27.51 -8.56
CA ALA A 187 3.27 28.59 -8.63
C ALA A 187 4.33 28.49 -7.52
N PRO A 188 3.99 28.37 -6.23
CA PRO A 188 4.94 28.10 -5.15
C PRO A 188 5.83 26.90 -5.41
N LEU A 189 5.28 25.81 -5.92
CA LEU A 189 6.07 24.61 -6.20
C LEU A 189 7.17 24.87 -7.23
N ARG A 190 6.86 25.58 -8.33
CA ARG A 190 7.88 25.96 -9.31
C ARG A 190 8.94 26.88 -8.71
N ARG A 191 8.56 27.85 -7.87
CA ARG A 191 9.47 28.74 -7.16
C ARG A 191 10.41 27.97 -6.21
N CYS A 192 9.92 26.88 -5.63
CA CYS A 192 10.69 25.99 -4.78
C CYS A 192 11.45 24.87 -5.53
N GLY A 193 11.54 24.92 -6.86
CA GLY A 193 12.34 23.98 -7.65
C GLY A 193 11.64 22.66 -8.00
N PHE A 194 10.32 22.59 -7.87
CA PHE A 194 9.56 21.43 -8.33
C PHE A 194 9.24 21.52 -9.82
N GLU A 195 9.42 20.41 -10.51
CA GLU A 195 8.92 20.16 -11.86
C GLU A 195 7.51 19.57 -11.77
N ILE A 196 6.53 20.19 -12.44
CA ILE A 196 5.16 19.66 -12.53
C ILE A 196 5.16 18.55 -13.58
N VAL A 197 4.94 17.31 -13.14
CA VAL A 197 4.91 16.11 -14.00
C VAL A 197 3.54 15.92 -14.63
N ALA A 198 2.48 16.16 -13.85
CA ALA A 198 1.11 16.04 -14.33
C ALA A 198 0.20 17.03 -13.59
N HIS A 199 -0.78 17.57 -14.29
CA HIS A 199 -1.81 18.43 -13.71
C HIS A 199 -3.08 18.30 -14.53
N ARG A 200 -4.23 18.16 -13.86
CA ARG A 200 -5.56 18.03 -14.47
C ARG A 200 -5.68 16.80 -15.36
N LEU A 201 -6.05 15.71 -14.75
CA LEU A 201 -6.23 14.44 -15.44
C LEU A 201 -7.70 14.21 -15.83
N ALA A 202 -7.93 13.46 -16.91
CA ALA A 202 -9.27 13.09 -17.36
C ALA A 202 -9.87 11.98 -16.49
N VAL A 203 -9.98 12.23 -15.17
CA VAL A 203 -10.50 11.28 -14.16
C VAL A 203 -11.63 11.90 -13.34
N ARG A 204 -12.46 11.07 -12.76
CA ARG A 204 -13.50 11.47 -11.80
C ARG A 204 -13.71 10.38 -10.73
N PRO A 205 -13.73 10.75 -9.40
CA PRO A 205 -13.34 12.07 -8.86
C PRO A 205 -11.84 12.31 -9.02
N GLY A 206 -11.38 13.56 -8.78
CA GLY A 206 -9.96 13.88 -8.74
C GLY A 206 -9.39 14.58 -9.98
N LYS A 207 -10.24 15.11 -10.91
CA LYS A 207 -9.77 15.81 -12.11
C LYS A 207 -8.61 16.80 -11.88
N PRO A 208 -8.61 17.68 -10.85
CA PRO A 208 -7.57 18.69 -10.65
C PRO A 208 -6.30 18.17 -9.95
N VAL A 209 -6.08 16.87 -9.86
CA VAL A 209 -4.85 16.30 -9.27
C VAL A 209 -3.61 16.91 -9.92
N LEU A 210 -2.61 17.22 -9.08
CA LEU A 210 -1.28 17.69 -9.48
C LEU A 210 -0.23 16.72 -8.95
N VAL A 211 0.74 16.38 -9.79
CA VAL A 211 1.91 15.58 -9.40
C VAL A 211 3.16 16.37 -9.78
N ALA A 212 4.08 16.53 -8.83
CA ALA A 212 5.34 17.20 -9.06
C ALA A 212 6.49 16.45 -8.37
N ARG A 213 7.73 16.67 -8.87
CA ARG A 213 8.95 16.15 -8.26
C ARG A 213 9.93 17.28 -8.04
N HIS A 214 10.67 17.24 -6.94
CA HIS A 214 11.76 18.18 -6.72
C HIS A 214 13.02 17.73 -7.45
N ALA A 215 13.70 18.68 -8.10
CA ALA A 215 14.79 18.37 -9.03
C ALA A 215 16.01 17.71 -8.38
N THR A 216 16.33 18.05 -7.13
CA THR A 216 17.59 17.66 -6.47
C THR A 216 17.40 16.81 -5.20
N THR A 217 16.18 16.66 -4.72
CA THR A 217 15.87 15.83 -3.54
C THR A 217 14.91 14.70 -3.92
N ALA A 218 14.91 13.61 -3.17
CA ALA A 218 13.92 12.55 -3.35
C ALA A 218 12.56 12.98 -2.74
N THR A 219 12.05 14.16 -3.13
CA THR A 219 10.79 14.73 -2.66
C THR A 219 9.80 14.82 -3.82
N PHE A 220 8.61 14.29 -3.57
CA PHE A 220 7.49 14.33 -4.50
C PHE A 220 6.35 15.13 -3.89
N TRP A 221 5.52 15.72 -4.74
CA TRP A 221 4.31 16.42 -4.33
C TRP A 221 3.11 15.86 -5.07
N VAL A 222 2.07 15.50 -4.31
CA VAL A 222 0.77 15.10 -4.88
C VAL A 222 -0.29 16.04 -4.31
N GLY A 223 -0.73 16.98 -5.13
CA GLY A 223 -1.84 17.89 -4.80
C GLY A 223 -3.18 17.25 -5.14
N LEU A 224 -4.02 17.10 -4.15
CA LEU A 224 -5.35 16.48 -4.25
C LEU A 224 -6.45 17.53 -4.07
N PRO A 225 -7.61 17.37 -4.71
CA PRO A 225 -8.75 18.26 -4.46
C PRO A 225 -9.20 18.21 -3.00
N GLY A 226 -9.76 19.31 -2.46
CA GLY A 226 -10.20 19.40 -1.07
C GLY A 226 -11.39 18.50 -0.70
N ASN A 227 -12.24 18.13 -1.68
CA ASN A 227 -13.37 17.22 -1.45
C ASN A 227 -12.89 15.81 -1.06
N VAL A 228 -13.35 15.28 0.07
CA VAL A 228 -12.84 14.04 0.68
C VAL A 228 -12.92 12.81 -0.22
N LEU A 229 -13.97 12.63 -1.03
CA LEU A 229 -14.00 11.52 -2.00
C LEU A 229 -12.93 11.68 -3.09
N SER A 230 -12.63 12.91 -3.50
CA SER A 230 -11.55 13.17 -4.44
C SER A 230 -10.18 12.95 -3.81
N THR A 231 -10.04 13.33 -2.53
CA THR A 231 -8.84 13.06 -1.73
C THR A 231 -8.61 11.55 -1.61
N ALA A 232 -9.63 10.78 -1.25
CA ALA A 232 -9.55 9.33 -1.10
C ALA A 232 -9.19 8.63 -2.42
N ALA A 233 -9.87 8.97 -3.51
CA ALA A 233 -9.52 8.45 -4.84
C ALA A 233 -8.10 8.87 -5.25
N GLY A 234 -7.72 10.12 -4.99
CA GLY A 234 -6.38 10.63 -5.28
C GLY A 234 -5.30 9.91 -4.50
N PHE A 235 -5.51 9.64 -3.22
CA PHE A 235 -4.61 8.84 -2.41
C PHE A 235 -4.46 7.42 -3.00
N ARG A 236 -5.57 6.76 -3.28
CA ARG A 236 -5.59 5.38 -3.78
C ARG A 236 -4.94 5.25 -5.17
N PHE A 237 -5.18 6.19 -6.08
CA PHE A 237 -4.80 6.07 -7.49
C PHE A 237 -3.56 6.87 -7.87
N PHE A 238 -3.03 7.75 -7.03
CA PHE A 238 -1.83 8.53 -7.31
C PHE A 238 -0.78 8.43 -6.21
N VAL A 239 -1.16 8.58 -4.92
CA VAL A 239 -0.18 8.51 -3.82
C VAL A 239 0.30 7.08 -3.60
N LEU A 240 -0.62 6.12 -3.44
CA LEU A 240 -0.26 4.72 -3.18
C LEU A 240 0.55 4.08 -4.32
N PRO A 241 0.23 4.28 -5.62
CA PRO A 241 1.09 3.82 -6.72
C PRO A 241 2.50 4.42 -6.67
N LEU A 242 2.65 5.68 -6.28
CA LEU A 242 3.96 6.30 -6.11
C LEU A 242 4.74 5.66 -4.95
N VAL A 243 4.10 5.48 -3.78
CA VAL A 243 4.68 4.76 -2.63
C VAL A 243 5.17 3.37 -3.07
N ARG A 244 4.33 2.60 -3.77
CA ARG A 244 4.68 1.27 -4.24
C ARG A 244 5.86 1.27 -5.21
N SER A 245 5.88 2.22 -6.15
CA SER A 245 7.00 2.39 -7.09
C SER A 245 8.32 2.69 -6.36
N LEU A 246 8.30 3.55 -5.36
CA LEU A 246 9.49 3.88 -4.56
C LEU A 246 10.00 2.68 -3.76
N LEU A 247 9.13 1.74 -3.44
CA LEU A 247 9.45 0.46 -2.79
C LEU A 247 9.81 -0.65 -3.79
N GLY A 248 9.94 -0.33 -5.08
CA GLY A 248 10.23 -1.32 -6.14
C GLY A 248 9.11 -2.34 -6.36
N LEU A 249 7.90 -2.07 -5.88
CA LEU A 249 6.74 -2.93 -6.04
C LEU A 249 5.95 -2.55 -7.30
N PRO A 250 5.13 -3.47 -7.85
CA PRO A 250 4.18 -3.11 -8.89
C PRO A 250 3.33 -1.91 -8.44
N SER A 251 3.33 -0.83 -9.24
CA SER A 251 2.67 0.44 -8.86
C SER A 251 1.19 0.27 -8.55
N TRP A 252 0.51 -0.58 -9.32
CA TRP A 252 -0.90 -0.86 -9.09
C TRP A 252 -1.11 -2.08 -8.20
N PRO A 253 -2.03 -2.02 -7.23
CA PRO A 253 -2.48 -3.20 -6.51
C PRO A 253 -3.15 -4.18 -7.47
N THR A 254 -3.31 -5.42 -7.02
CA THR A 254 -3.98 -6.44 -7.82
C THR A 254 -5.41 -6.03 -8.14
N ARG A 255 -5.73 -5.95 -9.43
CA ARG A 255 -7.07 -5.72 -9.90
C ARG A 255 -7.81 -7.05 -10.00
N ARG A 256 -9.07 -7.04 -9.61
CA ARG A 256 -9.99 -8.18 -9.79
C ARG A 256 -11.05 -7.80 -10.79
N LYS A 257 -11.65 -8.77 -11.44
CA LYS A 257 -12.84 -8.56 -12.27
C LYS A 257 -14.09 -8.76 -11.43
N ALA A 258 -15.04 -7.84 -11.52
CA ALA A 258 -16.36 -7.97 -10.91
C ALA A 258 -17.43 -7.58 -11.92
N ARG A 259 -18.64 -8.10 -11.75
CA ARG A 259 -19.81 -7.69 -12.54
C ARG A 259 -20.50 -6.52 -11.85
N LEU A 260 -20.93 -5.53 -12.61
CA LEU A 260 -21.80 -4.48 -12.10
C LEU A 260 -23.13 -5.06 -11.64
N ALA A 261 -23.53 -4.80 -10.40
CA ALA A 261 -24.80 -5.26 -9.82
C ALA A 261 -26.03 -4.55 -10.40
N GLY A 262 -25.84 -3.43 -11.09
CA GLY A 262 -26.91 -2.63 -11.72
C GLY A 262 -26.35 -1.78 -12.84
N ASP A 263 -27.25 -1.11 -13.57
CA ASP A 263 -26.85 -0.15 -14.60
C ASP A 263 -26.12 1.03 -13.99
N PHE A 264 -25.04 1.48 -14.64
CA PHE A 264 -24.28 2.65 -14.20
C PHE A 264 -24.06 3.62 -15.35
N SER A 265 -24.23 4.91 -15.09
CA SER A 265 -23.98 5.97 -16.07
C SER A 265 -22.99 6.99 -15.52
N LYS A 266 -22.09 7.45 -16.38
CA LYS A 266 -21.08 8.46 -16.06
C LYS A 266 -20.87 9.43 -17.23
N PRO A 267 -20.25 10.59 -17.02
CA PRO A 267 -19.82 11.44 -18.15
C PRO A 267 -18.86 10.68 -19.08
N ALA A 268 -19.06 10.85 -20.38
CA ALA A 268 -18.12 10.37 -21.41
C ALA A 268 -16.76 11.12 -21.32
N GLY A 269 -15.71 10.51 -21.89
CA GLY A 269 -14.38 11.09 -21.98
C GLY A 269 -13.60 11.17 -20.65
N LEU A 270 -14.13 10.59 -19.55
CA LEU A 270 -13.48 10.55 -18.25
C LEU A 270 -13.39 9.11 -17.74
N ARG A 271 -12.21 8.73 -17.25
CA ARG A 271 -12.09 7.53 -16.42
C ARG A 271 -12.77 7.80 -15.08
N PHE A 272 -13.64 6.88 -14.67
CA PHE A 272 -14.42 7.04 -13.46
C PHE A 272 -14.02 6.00 -12.41
N PHE A 273 -13.71 6.46 -11.20
CA PHE A 273 -13.44 5.62 -10.05
C PHE A 273 -14.66 5.65 -9.13
N ALA A 274 -15.59 4.72 -9.37
CA ALA A 274 -16.81 4.64 -8.60
C ALA A 274 -16.54 4.01 -7.24
N ARG A 275 -16.95 4.67 -6.14
CA ARG A 275 -17.00 4.03 -4.83
C ARG A 275 -18.17 3.06 -4.77
N GLY A 276 -17.98 1.93 -4.08
CA GLY A 276 -19.02 0.94 -3.93
C GLY A 276 -18.62 -0.23 -3.05
N ALA A 277 -19.54 -1.18 -2.95
CA ALA A 277 -19.34 -2.40 -2.19
C ALA A 277 -19.04 -3.59 -3.12
N LEU A 278 -18.05 -4.39 -2.71
CA LEU A 278 -17.69 -5.63 -3.40
C LEU A 278 -18.25 -6.82 -2.62
N ARG A 279 -18.99 -7.67 -3.28
CA ARG A 279 -19.63 -8.85 -2.68
C ARG A 279 -19.39 -10.08 -3.54
N SER A 280 -19.36 -11.25 -2.92
CA SER A 280 -19.42 -12.52 -3.64
C SER A 280 -20.88 -12.91 -3.83
N ALA A 281 -21.26 -13.21 -5.07
CA ALA A 281 -22.52 -13.82 -5.37
C ALA A 281 -22.51 -15.32 -5.02
N ASP A 282 -23.69 -15.96 -4.98
CA ASP A 282 -23.84 -17.38 -4.61
C ASP A 282 -23.09 -18.34 -5.55
N ASP A 283 -22.89 -17.94 -6.80
CA ASP A 283 -22.10 -18.68 -7.79
C ASP A 283 -20.58 -18.45 -7.69
N GLY A 284 -20.12 -17.69 -6.67
CA GLY A 284 -18.73 -17.35 -6.44
C GLY A 284 -18.21 -16.20 -7.31
N THR A 285 -19.01 -15.60 -8.18
CA THR A 285 -18.61 -14.42 -8.94
C THR A 285 -18.56 -13.20 -8.04
N LEU A 286 -17.64 -12.26 -8.36
CA LEU A 286 -17.60 -10.97 -7.67
C LEU A 286 -18.60 -10.01 -8.32
N GLU A 287 -19.40 -9.38 -7.48
CA GLU A 287 -20.29 -8.28 -7.86
C GLU A 287 -19.83 -6.97 -7.22
N PHE A 288 -19.82 -5.92 -8.01
CA PHE A 288 -19.57 -4.57 -7.56
C PHE A 288 -20.86 -3.76 -7.63
N ARG A 289 -21.28 -3.23 -6.47
CA ARG A 289 -22.43 -2.34 -6.35
C ARG A 289 -21.93 -0.93 -6.10
N PRO A 290 -21.99 -0.04 -7.10
CA PRO A 290 -21.68 1.37 -6.89
C PRO A 290 -22.60 1.99 -5.85
N GLU A 291 -22.07 2.88 -5.02
CA GLU A 291 -22.89 3.76 -4.18
C GLU A 291 -23.72 4.72 -5.05
N ASP A 292 -24.92 5.00 -4.62
CA ASP A 292 -25.81 5.96 -5.32
C ASP A 292 -25.24 7.38 -5.30
N ARG A 293 -24.54 7.72 -4.24
CA ARG A 293 -24.00 9.06 -4.00
C ARG A 293 -22.53 9.14 -4.38
N GLN A 294 -22.27 9.42 -5.66
CA GLN A 294 -20.91 9.56 -6.22
C GLN A 294 -20.39 11.02 -6.25
N ALA A 295 -21.14 11.97 -5.66
CA ALA A 295 -20.69 13.38 -5.62
C ALA A 295 -19.48 13.53 -4.69
N SER A 296 -18.46 14.28 -5.12
CA SER A 296 -17.15 14.36 -4.48
C SER A 296 -17.13 14.84 -3.01
N GLY A 297 -18.19 15.54 -2.57
CA GLY A 297 -18.34 16.00 -1.19
C GLY A 297 -19.10 15.04 -0.26
N MET A 298 -19.51 13.86 -0.73
CA MET A 298 -20.33 12.91 0.05
C MET A 298 -19.45 11.97 0.90
N SER A 299 -18.98 12.44 2.05
CA SER A 299 -18.09 11.66 2.94
C SER A 299 -18.70 10.33 3.42
N SER A 300 -20.03 10.25 3.57
CA SER A 300 -20.72 9.01 3.95
C SER A 300 -20.47 7.84 2.99
N ALA A 301 -20.22 8.11 1.71
CA ALA A 301 -19.89 7.07 0.74
C ALA A 301 -18.58 6.34 1.06
N LEU A 302 -17.63 6.98 1.76
CA LEU A 302 -16.40 6.31 2.21
C LEU A 302 -16.67 5.27 3.30
N ALA A 303 -17.59 5.59 4.22
CA ALA A 303 -17.94 4.69 5.32
C ALA A 303 -18.79 3.48 4.86
N LEU A 304 -19.50 3.61 3.74
CA LEU A 304 -20.41 2.59 3.20
C LEU A 304 -19.79 1.73 2.08
N SER A 305 -18.55 2.03 1.66
CA SER A 305 -17.89 1.38 0.54
C SER A 305 -16.60 0.72 0.99
N ASP A 306 -16.24 -0.37 0.34
CA ASP A 306 -15.00 -1.16 0.57
C ASP A 306 -14.16 -1.36 -0.70
N ALA A 307 -14.58 -0.74 -1.82
CA ALA A 307 -13.88 -0.89 -3.10
C ALA A 307 -14.10 0.29 -4.05
N TYR A 308 -13.25 0.33 -5.08
CA TYR A 308 -13.43 1.17 -6.25
C TYR A 308 -13.66 0.32 -7.51
N GLY A 309 -14.74 0.61 -8.25
CA GLY A 309 -14.93 0.15 -9.62
C GLY A 309 -14.27 1.12 -10.60
N MET A 310 -13.50 0.58 -11.53
CA MET A 310 -12.78 1.36 -12.55
C MET A 310 -13.53 1.28 -13.87
N LEU A 311 -14.15 2.39 -14.26
CA LEU A 311 -14.89 2.50 -15.51
C LEU A 311 -14.07 3.32 -16.51
N HIS A 312 -13.81 2.75 -17.68
CA HIS A 312 -13.03 3.41 -18.74
C HIS A 312 -13.70 4.68 -19.25
N GLU A 313 -12.98 5.44 -20.03
CA GLU A 313 -13.42 6.74 -20.59
C GLU A 313 -14.73 6.56 -21.40
N GLU A 314 -14.82 5.50 -22.16
CA GLU A 314 -16.00 5.07 -22.92
C GLU A 314 -16.37 3.61 -22.60
N PRO A 315 -17.63 3.22 -22.66
CA PRO A 315 -18.81 4.04 -22.92
C PRO A 315 -19.25 4.92 -21.72
N ALA A 316 -20.25 5.78 -21.95
CA ALA A 316 -20.87 6.56 -20.85
C ALA A 316 -21.89 5.76 -20.02
N ARG A 317 -22.41 4.66 -20.57
CA ARG A 317 -23.39 3.77 -19.91
C ARG A 317 -22.86 2.33 -19.88
N PHE A 318 -22.97 1.72 -18.72
CA PHE A 318 -22.56 0.36 -18.43
C PHE A 318 -23.77 -0.40 -17.93
N PRO A 319 -24.30 -1.38 -18.70
CA PRO A 319 -25.41 -2.23 -18.26
C PRO A 319 -25.04 -3.09 -17.05
N ALA A 320 -26.03 -3.50 -16.26
CA ALA A 320 -25.87 -4.54 -15.25
C ALA A 320 -25.19 -5.79 -15.85
N GLY A 321 -24.35 -6.46 -15.06
CA GLY A 321 -23.56 -7.59 -15.50
C GLY A 321 -22.29 -7.26 -16.29
N THR A 322 -22.07 -5.98 -16.65
CA THR A 322 -20.80 -5.56 -17.30
C THR A 322 -19.61 -5.90 -16.40
N ALA A 323 -18.60 -6.59 -16.97
CA ALA A 323 -17.36 -6.88 -16.27
C ALA A 323 -16.47 -5.63 -16.22
N ILE A 324 -16.11 -5.21 -15.01
CA ILE A 324 -15.24 -4.07 -14.76
C ILE A 324 -14.04 -4.49 -13.91
N ASP A 325 -12.97 -3.68 -13.95
CA ASP A 325 -11.87 -3.80 -13.00
C ASP A 325 -12.28 -3.19 -11.66
N VAL A 326 -11.95 -3.89 -10.56
CA VAL A 326 -12.19 -3.41 -9.19
C VAL A 326 -10.92 -3.51 -8.36
N ILE A 327 -10.77 -2.59 -7.43
CA ILE A 327 -9.69 -2.57 -6.43
C ILE A 327 -10.36 -2.43 -5.06
N GLY A 328 -10.15 -3.41 -4.18
CA GLY A 328 -10.58 -3.35 -2.79
C GLY A 328 -9.78 -2.36 -1.96
N ASP A 329 -10.25 -2.00 -0.80
CA ASP A 329 -9.53 -1.15 0.16
C ASP A 329 -8.43 -1.92 0.95
N ASP A 330 -8.34 -3.25 0.76
CA ASP A 330 -7.36 -4.15 1.41
C ASP A 330 -5.90 -3.87 0.99
#